data_018220af75ef0c8fa73193d6a82a76d2
#
_entry.id   018220af75ef0c8fa73193d6a82a76d2
#
_cell.length_a   1.000
_cell.length_b   1.000
_cell.length_c   1.000
_cell.angle_alpha   90.00
_cell.angle_beta   90.00
_cell.angle_gamma   90.00
#
_symmetry.space_group_name_H-M   'P 1'
#
loop_
_entity.id
_entity.type
_entity.pdbx_description
1 polymer ?
#
loop_
_entity_poly.entity_id
_entity_poly.type
_entity_poly.pdbx_seq_one_letter_code
_entity_poly.pdbx_strand_id
1 'polypeptide(L)'
;MLYIKFGKRTAPTILQLGYPTKNALKSWHREFEECCDLPESYARRKPTYSEQQKKEVVEHYFNHGRCIAATVKALGYPGRKTLSDWINELHPETEKRIVGKVSGLLHPQEFKQAAVIELCTRQESAQVVAQKLDVDRTTLYKWTNQLLGREALASMKCYKDSPPEPERAELERQIESLRRDIRHLQLEHDLLKKANEIIKKGQGIDLHLLRNQEKTMLVDALRETYALPELLTKLGLARSSYFYHRARLQLADKYGGVRSTITEIFELNHRCYGYRRIQASLGKQQVFLSEKVVQRLMKQERLIVAKVKRRRYSSYLGEICPAPENVINRDFRAAVPNEKWLTDITEFHIPAGKVYLSPMIDCFDGMVISWSIGMSPDAKLVNTMLDAAIETVVNSNDRPIVHSDRGAHYRWPGWLSRISDAKLIRSMSRKACSPDNAACEGFFGRLKTEMFYLREWQATTIEQFIQALDSYIRWYNEKRIKISLGSRSPLEYRESLGLTT
;
A
#
# COMPACT_ATOMS: atom_id res chain seq x y z
N MET A 1 -1.30 -39.08 1.74
CA MET A 1 -0.31 -39.99 2.38
C MET A 1 0.23 -39.49 3.74
N LEU A 2 0.79 -38.28 3.89
CA LEU A 2 1.29 -37.77 5.18
C LEU A 2 0.23 -37.69 6.30
N TYR A 3 -1.00 -37.33 5.98
CA TYR A 3 -2.10 -37.30 6.95
C TYR A 3 -2.43 -38.67 7.54
N ILE A 4 -2.36 -39.71 6.72
CA ILE A 4 -2.56 -41.09 7.16
C ILE A 4 -1.35 -41.55 8.00
N LYS A 5 -0.13 -41.19 7.57
CA LYS A 5 1.11 -41.53 8.29
C LYS A 5 1.17 -40.91 9.69
N PHE A 6 0.55 -39.76 9.91
CA PHE A 6 0.44 -39.14 11.23
C PHE A 6 -0.85 -39.53 12.00
N GLY A 7 -1.42 -40.68 11.69
CA GLY A 7 -2.60 -41.18 12.40
C GLY A 7 -3.83 -40.27 12.29
N LYS A 8 -4.04 -39.66 11.11
CA LYS A 8 -5.14 -38.72 10.81
C LYS A 8 -5.16 -37.47 11.71
N ARG A 9 -4.01 -37.05 12.23
CA ARG A 9 -3.87 -35.80 13.02
C ARG A 9 -3.61 -34.61 12.11
N THR A 10 -4.52 -33.62 12.15
CA THR A 10 -4.46 -32.44 11.26
C THR A 10 -3.31 -31.48 11.60
N ALA A 11 -3.04 -31.25 12.89
CA ALA A 11 -2.03 -30.28 13.33
C ALA A 11 -0.59 -30.63 12.87
N PRO A 12 -0.03 -31.85 13.09
CA PRO A 12 1.30 -32.19 12.65
C PRO A 12 1.42 -32.23 11.12
N THR A 13 0.34 -32.64 10.42
CA THR A 13 0.33 -32.66 8.95
C THR A 13 0.41 -31.25 8.34
N ILE A 14 -0.38 -30.32 8.88
CA ILE A 14 -0.39 -28.93 8.43
C ILE A 14 0.92 -28.22 8.78
N LEU A 15 1.47 -28.51 9.98
CA LEU A 15 2.75 -27.94 10.41
C LEU A 15 3.90 -28.34 9.47
N GLN A 16 3.91 -29.60 9.01
CA GLN A 16 4.94 -30.11 8.12
C GLN A 16 4.79 -29.63 6.68
N LEU A 17 3.54 -29.51 6.17
CA LEU A 17 3.27 -29.13 4.78
C LEU A 17 3.15 -27.62 4.58
N GLY A 18 2.85 -26.83 5.63
CA GLY A 18 2.55 -25.42 5.55
C GLY A 18 1.17 -25.10 4.95
N TYR A 19 0.44 -26.09 4.47
CA TYR A 19 -0.93 -26.05 3.91
C TYR A 19 -1.54 -27.47 3.96
N PRO A 20 -2.80 -27.71 3.73
CA PRO A 20 -3.94 -26.79 3.59
C PRO A 20 -4.54 -26.39 4.96
N THR A 21 -5.70 -25.73 4.96
CA THR A 21 -6.44 -25.49 6.20
C THR A 21 -6.97 -26.81 6.76
N LYS A 22 -7.27 -26.84 8.09
CA LYS A 22 -7.78 -28.03 8.79
C LYS A 22 -9.01 -28.63 8.13
N ASN A 23 -9.93 -27.79 7.65
CA ASN A 23 -11.16 -28.24 7.01
C ASN A 23 -10.91 -28.79 5.60
N ALA A 24 -10.04 -28.16 4.84
CA ALA A 24 -9.67 -28.64 3.51
C ALA A 24 -8.98 -30.03 3.57
N LEU A 25 -8.05 -30.21 4.52
CA LEU A 25 -7.37 -31.50 4.71
C LEU A 25 -8.35 -32.64 5.05
N LYS A 26 -9.35 -32.36 5.88
CA LYS A 26 -10.40 -33.35 6.21
C LYS A 26 -11.32 -33.64 5.04
N SER A 27 -11.66 -32.62 4.22
CA SER A 27 -12.47 -32.80 3.02
C SER A 27 -11.74 -33.67 1.99
N TRP A 28 -10.49 -33.35 1.71
CA TRP A 28 -9.65 -34.14 0.78
C TRP A 28 -9.45 -35.59 1.22
N HIS A 29 -9.34 -35.82 2.53
CA HIS A 29 -9.24 -37.19 3.03
C HIS A 29 -10.54 -37.97 2.84
N ARG A 30 -11.69 -37.34 3.05
CA ARG A 30 -13.00 -37.96 2.81
C ARG A 30 -13.20 -38.28 1.32
N GLU A 31 -12.89 -37.32 0.46
CA GLU A 31 -12.94 -37.49 -1.00
C GLU A 31 -12.00 -38.63 -1.46
N PHE A 32 -10.82 -38.74 -0.89
CA PHE A 32 -9.89 -39.83 -1.15
C PHE A 32 -10.41 -41.19 -0.63
N GLU A 33 -11.08 -41.25 0.52
CA GLU A 33 -11.69 -42.49 1.03
C GLU A 33 -12.89 -42.93 0.17
N GLU A 34 -13.65 -41.99 -0.41
CA GLU A 34 -14.81 -42.28 -1.27
C GLU A 34 -14.44 -42.66 -2.70
N CYS A 35 -13.44 -42.06 -3.28
CA CYS A 35 -13.12 -42.19 -4.71
C CYS A 35 -11.75 -42.86 -5.00
N CYS A 36 -10.98 -43.24 -3.97
CA CYS A 36 -9.62 -43.76 -4.05
C CYS A 36 -8.60 -42.81 -4.76
N ASP A 37 -9.03 -41.64 -5.24
CA ASP A 37 -8.19 -40.61 -5.83
C ASP A 37 -8.85 -39.23 -5.68
N LEU A 38 -8.06 -38.15 -5.88
CA LEU A 38 -8.58 -36.81 -5.93
C LEU A 38 -9.06 -36.51 -7.37
N PRO A 39 -10.22 -35.87 -7.57
CA PRO A 39 -10.69 -35.54 -8.90
C PRO A 39 -9.75 -34.56 -9.60
N GLU A 40 -9.46 -34.85 -10.90
CA GLU A 40 -8.58 -34.03 -11.75
C GLU A 40 -9.07 -32.59 -11.98
N SER A 41 -10.34 -32.30 -11.71
CA SER A 41 -10.90 -30.96 -11.77
C SER A 41 -11.89 -30.74 -10.63
N TYR A 42 -11.73 -29.63 -9.92
CA TYR A 42 -12.73 -29.13 -8.99
C TYR A 42 -13.98 -28.70 -9.76
N ALA A 43 -14.92 -29.64 -9.96
CA ALA A 43 -16.26 -29.29 -10.39
C ALA A 43 -16.89 -28.37 -9.35
N ARG A 44 -17.40 -27.20 -9.78
CA ARG A 44 -18.20 -26.28 -8.95
C ARG A 44 -19.24 -27.10 -8.20
N ARG A 45 -19.44 -26.81 -6.90
CA ARG A 45 -20.46 -27.43 -6.04
C ARG A 45 -21.74 -27.63 -6.85
N LYS A 46 -22.30 -28.83 -6.82
CA LYS A 46 -23.61 -29.11 -7.44
C LYS A 46 -24.60 -28.06 -6.96
N PRO A 47 -25.37 -27.44 -7.85
CA PRO A 47 -26.34 -26.44 -7.43
C PRO A 47 -27.31 -27.06 -6.44
N THR A 48 -27.54 -26.39 -5.32
CA THR A 48 -28.40 -26.87 -4.21
C THR A 48 -29.86 -27.00 -4.64
N TYR A 49 -30.23 -26.38 -5.78
CA TYR A 49 -31.58 -26.35 -6.35
C TYR A 49 -31.52 -26.61 -7.84
N SER A 50 -32.54 -27.36 -8.37
CA SER A 50 -32.65 -27.60 -9.79
C SER A 50 -33.12 -26.36 -10.56
N GLU A 51 -32.83 -26.29 -11.86
CA GLU A 51 -33.31 -25.22 -12.74
C GLU A 51 -34.86 -25.11 -12.77
N GLN A 52 -35.52 -26.25 -12.59
CA GLN A 52 -36.98 -26.33 -12.54
C GLN A 52 -37.52 -25.67 -11.25
N GLN A 53 -36.88 -25.97 -10.11
CA GLN A 53 -37.19 -25.33 -8.84
C GLN A 53 -36.96 -23.81 -8.86
N LYS A 54 -35.93 -23.33 -9.53
CA LYS A 54 -35.68 -21.88 -9.69
C LYS A 54 -36.83 -21.20 -10.46
N LYS A 55 -37.25 -21.83 -11.58
CA LYS A 55 -38.32 -21.29 -12.42
C LYS A 55 -39.64 -21.23 -11.66
N GLU A 56 -40.04 -22.29 -10.98
CA GLU A 56 -41.28 -22.38 -10.19
C GLU A 56 -41.34 -21.29 -9.09
N VAL A 57 -40.25 -21.10 -8.39
CA VAL A 57 -40.20 -20.09 -7.32
C VAL A 57 -40.26 -18.66 -7.86
N VAL A 58 -39.59 -18.39 -8.99
CA VAL A 58 -39.64 -17.08 -9.64
C VAL A 58 -41.02 -16.81 -10.25
N GLU A 59 -41.65 -17.83 -10.86
CA GLU A 59 -43.00 -17.70 -11.36
C GLU A 59 -44.03 -17.49 -10.25
N HIS A 60 -43.90 -18.19 -9.14
CA HIS A 60 -44.70 -17.93 -7.94
C HIS A 60 -44.54 -16.52 -7.43
N TYR A 61 -43.32 -15.95 -7.44
CA TYR A 61 -43.07 -14.57 -7.05
C TYR A 61 -43.80 -13.56 -7.95
N PHE A 62 -43.79 -13.77 -9.27
CA PHE A 62 -44.49 -12.87 -10.20
C PHE A 62 -46.01 -12.97 -10.10
N ASN A 63 -46.56 -14.14 -9.85
CA ASN A 63 -47.99 -14.41 -9.79
C ASN A 63 -48.65 -14.00 -8.45
N HIS A 64 -47.85 -13.90 -7.35
CA HIS A 64 -48.37 -13.63 -6.00
C HIS A 64 -47.87 -12.29 -5.43
N GLY A 65 -48.05 -11.21 -6.17
CA GLY A 65 -47.84 -9.85 -5.67
C GLY A 65 -46.40 -9.39 -5.53
N ARG A 66 -45.43 -10.07 -6.14
CA ARG A 66 -44.02 -9.70 -6.23
C ARG A 66 -43.34 -9.39 -4.87
N CYS A 67 -43.70 -10.16 -3.83
CA CYS A 67 -43.15 -10.01 -2.49
C CYS A 67 -42.24 -11.16 -2.11
N ILE A 68 -40.91 -10.90 -2.06
CA ILE A 68 -39.88 -11.89 -1.72
C ILE A 68 -40.16 -12.57 -0.37
N ALA A 69 -40.59 -11.81 0.66
CA ALA A 69 -40.85 -12.33 1.99
C ALA A 69 -42.07 -13.27 2.02
N ALA A 70 -43.13 -12.95 1.26
CA ALA A 70 -44.31 -13.78 1.13
C ALA A 70 -44.02 -15.06 0.36
N THR A 71 -43.29 -15.00 -0.75
CA THR A 71 -42.90 -16.15 -1.55
C THR A 71 -42.04 -17.14 -0.77
N VAL A 72 -41.01 -16.65 -0.06
CA VAL A 72 -40.15 -17.50 0.79
C VAL A 72 -40.94 -18.11 1.93
N LYS A 73 -41.88 -17.41 2.53
CA LYS A 73 -42.75 -17.95 3.60
C LYS A 73 -43.72 -18.99 3.06
N ALA A 74 -44.27 -18.82 1.86
CA ALA A 74 -45.23 -19.74 1.24
C ALA A 74 -44.57 -21.05 0.81
N LEU A 75 -43.37 -20.99 0.22
CA LEU A 75 -42.69 -22.14 -0.36
C LEU A 75 -41.67 -22.78 0.59
N GLY A 76 -41.27 -22.09 1.65
CA GLY A 76 -40.26 -22.58 2.61
C GLY A 76 -38.82 -22.53 2.11
N TYR A 77 -38.59 -22.22 0.84
CA TYR A 77 -37.29 -22.06 0.18
C TYR A 77 -37.43 -21.14 -1.05
N PRO A 78 -36.32 -20.62 -1.62
CA PRO A 78 -34.98 -20.51 -1.09
C PRO A 78 -34.86 -19.36 -0.07
N GLY A 79 -33.63 -19.08 0.40
CA GLY A 79 -33.40 -17.88 1.21
C GLY A 79 -33.68 -16.59 0.42
N ARG A 80 -34.04 -15.51 1.11
CA ARG A 80 -34.43 -14.21 0.50
C ARG A 80 -33.37 -13.66 -0.49
N LYS A 81 -32.10 -13.82 -0.18
CA LYS A 81 -30.99 -13.38 -1.06
C LYS A 81 -30.95 -14.22 -2.33
N THR A 82 -31.03 -15.54 -2.22
CA THR A 82 -31.00 -16.49 -3.33
C THR A 82 -32.18 -16.25 -4.29
N LEU A 83 -33.38 -15.97 -3.77
CA LEU A 83 -34.53 -15.64 -4.60
C LEU A 83 -34.32 -14.31 -5.35
N SER A 84 -33.74 -13.30 -4.69
CA SER A 84 -33.41 -12.04 -5.35
C SER A 84 -32.39 -12.22 -6.47
N ASP A 85 -31.39 -13.07 -6.26
CA ASP A 85 -30.38 -13.37 -7.27
C ASP A 85 -30.99 -14.12 -8.47
N TRP A 86 -31.92 -15.06 -8.24
CA TRP A 86 -32.62 -15.79 -9.30
C TRP A 86 -33.57 -14.90 -10.11
N ILE A 87 -34.25 -13.95 -9.47
CA ILE A 87 -35.09 -12.97 -10.18
C ILE A 87 -34.22 -12.11 -11.11
N ASN A 88 -33.07 -11.65 -10.64
CA ASN A 88 -32.13 -10.88 -11.45
C ASN A 88 -31.51 -11.70 -12.59
N GLU A 89 -31.29 -13.01 -12.38
CA GLU A 89 -30.74 -13.93 -13.38
C GLU A 89 -31.74 -14.25 -14.49
N LEU A 90 -33.00 -14.52 -14.13
CA LEU A 90 -34.04 -14.95 -15.09
C LEU A 90 -34.79 -13.77 -15.72
N HIS A 91 -34.87 -12.62 -15.06
CA HIS A 91 -35.56 -11.43 -15.53
C HIS A 91 -34.73 -10.17 -15.31
N PRO A 92 -33.63 -9.98 -16.05
CA PRO A 92 -32.72 -8.83 -15.89
C PRO A 92 -33.36 -7.48 -16.23
N GLU A 93 -34.49 -7.48 -16.91
CA GLU A 93 -35.24 -6.29 -17.32
C GLU A 93 -36.15 -5.72 -16.22
N THR A 94 -36.35 -6.43 -15.11
CA THR A 94 -37.11 -5.92 -13.99
C THR A 94 -36.27 -4.96 -13.17
N GLU A 95 -36.73 -3.70 -13.00
CA GLU A 95 -36.08 -2.68 -12.18
C GLU A 95 -35.63 -3.25 -10.84
N LYS A 96 -34.34 -3.08 -10.51
CA LYS A 96 -33.74 -3.52 -9.25
C LYS A 96 -34.45 -2.88 -8.07
N ARG A 97 -35.44 -3.56 -7.49
CA ARG A 97 -35.96 -3.17 -6.17
C ARG A 97 -34.88 -3.39 -5.13
N ILE A 98 -34.34 -2.30 -4.61
CA ILE A 98 -33.41 -2.31 -3.48
C ILE A 98 -34.17 -2.92 -2.29
N VAL A 99 -33.79 -4.12 -1.90
CA VAL A 99 -34.34 -4.81 -0.73
C VAL A 99 -34.02 -3.98 0.51
N GLY A 100 -35.04 -3.40 1.14
CA GLY A 100 -34.90 -2.73 2.44
C GLY A 100 -35.31 -1.26 2.53
N LYS A 101 -35.88 -0.63 1.49
CA LYS A 101 -36.47 0.70 1.65
C LYS A 101 -38.00 0.65 1.44
N VAL A 102 -38.70 1.02 2.51
CA VAL A 102 -40.11 1.35 2.49
C VAL A 102 -40.36 2.39 1.39
N SER A 103 -41.33 2.15 0.52
CA SER A 103 -41.76 3.11 -0.52
C SER A 103 -42.39 4.34 0.16
N GLY A 104 -41.58 5.35 0.38
CA GLY A 104 -42.00 6.71 0.67
C GLY A 104 -41.10 7.60 -0.18
N LEU A 105 -41.66 8.59 -0.82
CA LEU A 105 -40.92 9.67 -1.47
C LEU A 105 -39.82 10.13 -0.52
N LEU A 106 -38.55 9.97 -0.95
CA LEU A 106 -37.37 10.36 -0.17
C LEU A 106 -37.28 11.88 -0.22
N HIS A 107 -37.96 12.55 0.74
CA HIS A 107 -37.80 13.99 0.89
C HIS A 107 -36.37 14.30 1.39
N PRO A 108 -35.71 15.32 0.83
CA PRO A 108 -34.41 15.81 1.31
C PRO A 108 -34.45 16.15 2.80
N GLN A 109 -33.33 16.05 3.47
CA GLN A 109 -33.25 16.32 4.93
C GLN A 109 -33.64 17.76 5.27
N GLU A 110 -33.28 18.71 4.40
CA GLU A 110 -33.63 20.12 4.50
C GLU A 110 -35.15 20.33 4.42
N PHE A 111 -35.85 19.64 3.51
CA PHE A 111 -37.28 19.68 3.42
C PHE A 111 -37.98 19.12 4.67
N LYS A 112 -37.45 18.02 5.26
CA LYS A 112 -37.98 17.47 6.52
C LYS A 112 -37.82 18.43 7.68
N GLN A 113 -36.68 19.12 7.77
CA GLN A 113 -36.42 20.11 8.79
C GLN A 113 -37.36 21.33 8.63
N ALA A 114 -37.49 21.85 7.43
CA ALA A 114 -38.41 22.94 7.14
C ALA A 114 -39.88 22.58 7.48
N ALA A 115 -40.31 21.39 7.09
CA ALA A 115 -41.67 20.90 7.37
C ALA A 115 -41.94 20.73 8.89
N VAL A 116 -40.94 20.30 9.66
CA VAL A 116 -41.03 20.19 11.12
C VAL A 116 -41.07 21.59 11.77
N ILE A 117 -40.25 22.52 11.30
CA ILE A 117 -40.27 23.92 11.77
C ILE A 117 -41.62 24.54 11.51
N GLU A 118 -42.19 24.38 10.30
CA GLU A 118 -43.52 24.91 9.96
C GLU A 118 -44.62 24.26 10.81
N LEU A 119 -44.52 22.96 11.09
CA LEU A 119 -45.41 22.27 12.02
C LEU A 119 -45.33 22.82 13.44
N CYS A 120 -44.12 23.15 13.92
CA CYS A 120 -43.87 23.66 15.28
C CYS A 120 -44.26 25.12 15.44
N THR A 121 -44.17 25.94 14.39
CA THR A 121 -44.46 27.37 14.41
C THR A 121 -45.89 27.71 13.95
N ARG A 122 -46.67 26.69 13.61
CA ARG A 122 -48.03 26.85 13.04
C ARG A 122 -49.00 27.56 13.97
N GLN A 123 -49.87 28.36 13.37
CA GLN A 123 -51.10 28.87 13.96
C GLN A 123 -52.33 28.05 13.52
N GLU A 124 -52.18 27.19 12.52
CA GLU A 124 -53.26 26.39 11.92
C GLU A 124 -53.17 24.92 12.34
N SER A 125 -54.18 24.10 11.98
CA SER A 125 -54.16 22.68 12.33
C SER A 125 -53.06 21.91 11.57
N ALA A 126 -52.55 20.84 12.19
CA ALA A 126 -51.54 19.99 11.56
C ALA A 126 -51.98 19.37 10.21
N GLN A 127 -53.28 19.32 9.97
CA GLN A 127 -53.83 18.79 8.75
C GLN A 127 -53.73 19.82 7.59
N VAL A 128 -53.85 21.10 7.88
CA VAL A 128 -53.65 22.18 6.92
C VAL A 128 -52.17 22.29 6.53
N VAL A 129 -51.27 22.19 7.48
CA VAL A 129 -49.83 22.18 7.20
C VAL A 129 -49.43 20.96 6.35
N ALA A 130 -49.98 19.78 6.65
CA ALA A 130 -49.77 18.56 5.88
C ALA A 130 -50.23 18.70 4.42
N GLN A 131 -51.41 19.32 4.20
CA GLN A 131 -51.95 19.61 2.86
C GLN A 131 -51.12 20.65 2.09
N LYS A 132 -50.63 21.70 2.77
CA LYS A 132 -49.75 22.72 2.15
C LYS A 132 -48.45 22.15 1.65
N LEU A 133 -47.90 21.15 2.35
CA LEU A 133 -46.61 20.54 2.05
C LEU A 133 -46.75 19.26 1.21
N ASP A 134 -47.97 18.87 0.83
CA ASP A 134 -48.29 17.64 0.11
C ASP A 134 -47.70 16.39 0.78
N VAL A 135 -47.80 16.31 2.11
CA VAL A 135 -47.23 15.23 2.93
C VAL A 135 -48.31 14.67 3.85
N ASP A 136 -48.32 13.38 4.04
CA ASP A 136 -49.24 12.76 4.99
C ASP A 136 -48.95 13.24 6.43
N ARG A 137 -50.04 13.55 7.17
CA ARG A 137 -49.96 14.00 8.57
C ARG A 137 -49.16 13.07 9.46
N THR A 138 -49.24 11.76 9.25
CA THR A 138 -48.51 10.77 10.03
C THR A 138 -47.00 10.82 9.73
N THR A 139 -46.64 11.22 8.51
CA THR A 139 -45.25 11.41 8.09
C THR A 139 -44.63 12.65 8.75
N LEU A 140 -45.36 13.75 8.85
CA LEU A 140 -44.93 14.95 9.60
C LEU A 140 -44.64 14.63 11.06
N TYR A 141 -45.54 13.92 11.74
CA TYR A 141 -45.30 13.50 13.14
C TYR A 141 -44.15 12.48 13.30
N LYS A 142 -43.92 11.60 12.31
CA LYS A 142 -42.74 10.74 12.29
C LYS A 142 -41.45 11.55 12.18
N TRP A 143 -41.40 12.56 11.32
CA TRP A 143 -40.24 13.44 11.18
C TRP A 143 -40.02 14.28 12.45
N THR A 144 -41.08 14.77 13.09
CA THR A 144 -41.00 15.47 14.37
C THR A 144 -40.40 14.56 15.45
N ASN A 145 -40.87 13.32 15.55
CA ASN A 145 -40.33 12.35 16.50
C ASN A 145 -38.86 11.98 16.19
N GLN A 146 -38.45 11.98 14.92
CA GLN A 146 -37.07 11.71 14.51
C GLN A 146 -36.11 12.86 14.80
N LEU A 147 -36.60 14.10 14.69
CA LEU A 147 -35.79 15.31 14.82
C LEU A 147 -35.78 15.89 16.24
N LEU A 148 -36.91 15.81 16.97
CA LEU A 148 -37.12 16.46 18.26
C LEU A 148 -37.31 15.47 19.43
N GLY A 149 -37.43 14.15 19.15
CA GLY A 149 -37.69 13.15 20.18
C GLY A 149 -39.17 12.98 20.56
N ARG A 150 -39.48 11.88 21.25
CA ARG A 150 -40.88 11.53 21.62
C ARG A 150 -41.54 12.47 22.63
N GLU A 151 -40.77 13.15 23.45
CA GLU A 151 -41.29 14.04 24.52
C GLU A 151 -41.77 15.39 24.00
N ALA A 152 -41.30 15.84 22.82
CA ALA A 152 -41.71 17.11 22.22
C ALA A 152 -43.19 17.14 21.78
N LEU A 153 -43.79 16.00 21.52
CA LEU A 153 -45.20 15.90 21.11
C LEU A 153 -46.24 16.05 22.25
N ALA A 154 -45.85 15.81 23.48
CA ALA A 154 -46.71 15.95 24.64
C ALA A 154 -46.99 17.43 25.00
N SER A 155 -46.11 18.35 24.58
CA SER A 155 -46.17 19.80 24.85
C SER A 155 -46.90 20.60 23.79
N MET A 156 -47.33 20.00 22.66
CA MET A 156 -47.93 20.73 21.52
C MET A 156 -49.46 20.84 21.59
N LYS A 157 -50.05 21.17 22.73
CA LYS A 157 -51.42 21.60 22.78
C LYS A 157 -51.52 23.10 22.46
N CYS A 158 -52.36 23.46 21.47
CA CYS A 158 -52.64 24.85 21.13
C CYS A 158 -53.20 25.56 22.37
N TYR A 159 -52.43 26.47 22.94
CA TYR A 159 -52.95 27.42 23.93
C TYR A 159 -53.62 28.58 23.23
N LYS A 160 -54.90 28.76 23.51
CA LYS A 160 -55.70 29.91 23.00
C LYS A 160 -55.64 31.12 23.90
N ASP A 161 -55.00 31.06 25.03
CA ASP A 161 -54.88 32.20 25.96
C ASP A 161 -53.41 32.59 26.15
N SER A 162 -53.13 33.88 26.14
CA SER A 162 -51.82 34.42 26.47
C SER A 162 -51.48 34.07 27.92
N PRO A 163 -50.29 33.48 28.18
CA PRO A 163 -49.90 33.12 29.54
C PRO A 163 -49.79 34.36 30.42
N PRO A 164 -50.08 34.28 31.74
CA PRO A 164 -49.90 35.38 32.67
C PRO A 164 -48.45 35.89 32.68
N GLU A 165 -48.23 37.18 33.00
CA GLU A 165 -46.93 37.86 32.92
C GLU A 165 -45.72 37.09 33.51
N PRO A 166 -45.81 36.42 34.66
CA PRO A 166 -44.69 35.65 35.18
C PRO A 166 -44.32 34.39 34.31
N GLU A 167 -45.30 33.75 33.69
CA GLU A 167 -45.05 32.64 32.74
C GLU A 167 -44.42 33.12 31.44
N ARG A 168 -44.76 34.32 30.98
CA ARG A 168 -44.17 34.95 29.80
C ARG A 168 -42.67 35.24 30.02
N ALA A 169 -42.30 35.79 31.16
CA ALA A 169 -40.91 36.06 31.50
C ALA A 169 -40.05 34.75 31.63
N GLU A 170 -40.67 33.68 32.09
CA GLU A 170 -40.04 32.37 32.17
C GLU A 170 -39.85 31.73 30.75
N LEU A 171 -40.87 31.84 29.89
CA LEU A 171 -40.76 31.39 28.51
C LEU A 171 -39.72 32.21 27.70
N GLU A 172 -39.64 33.50 27.93
CA GLU A 172 -38.61 34.37 27.32
C GLU A 172 -37.19 33.95 27.76
N ARG A 173 -36.99 33.62 29.04
CA ARG A 173 -35.70 33.05 29.55
C ARG A 173 -35.39 31.71 28.92
N GLN A 174 -36.37 30.81 28.78
CA GLN A 174 -36.19 29.53 28.11
C GLN A 174 -35.83 29.67 26.64
N ILE A 175 -36.50 30.57 25.91
CA ILE A 175 -36.20 30.87 24.51
C ILE A 175 -34.77 31.39 24.39
N GLU A 176 -34.33 32.26 25.27
CA GLU A 176 -32.96 32.80 25.24
C GLU A 176 -31.92 31.76 25.58
N SER A 177 -32.24 30.82 26.52
CA SER A 177 -31.39 29.66 26.79
C SER A 177 -31.27 28.75 25.58
N LEU A 178 -32.42 28.38 24.97
CA LEU A 178 -32.44 27.54 23.78
C LEU A 178 -31.69 28.17 22.58
N ARG A 179 -31.79 29.48 22.41
CA ARG A 179 -31.04 30.21 21.37
C ARG A 179 -29.53 30.11 21.60
N ARG A 180 -29.09 30.18 22.88
CA ARG A 180 -27.68 30.00 23.24
C ARG A 180 -27.23 28.58 22.96
N ASP A 181 -28.01 27.57 23.28
CA ASP A 181 -27.72 26.17 23.05
C ASP A 181 -27.61 25.82 21.56
N ILE A 182 -28.57 26.34 20.76
CA ILE A 182 -28.54 26.19 19.30
C ILE A 182 -27.25 26.79 18.72
N ARG A 183 -26.88 27.99 19.13
CA ARG A 183 -25.65 28.67 18.67
C ARG A 183 -24.41 27.86 19.04
N HIS A 184 -24.38 27.29 20.24
CA HIS A 184 -23.28 26.46 20.71
C HIS A 184 -23.16 25.16 19.90
N LEU A 185 -24.28 24.51 19.59
CA LEU A 185 -24.31 23.31 18.74
C LEU A 185 -23.92 23.61 17.30
N GLN A 186 -24.34 24.75 16.74
CA GLN A 186 -23.93 25.20 15.41
C GLN A 186 -22.42 25.41 15.34
N LEU A 187 -21.82 26.08 16.34
CA LEU A 187 -20.37 26.26 16.43
C LEU A 187 -19.64 24.90 16.47
N GLU A 188 -20.13 23.96 17.26
CA GLU A 188 -19.51 22.64 17.36
C GLU A 188 -19.60 21.85 16.05
N HIS A 189 -20.75 21.89 15.40
CA HIS A 189 -20.95 21.30 14.10
C HIS A 189 -20.01 21.89 13.04
N ASP A 190 -19.90 23.21 12.98
CA ASP A 190 -19.05 23.90 12.00
C ASP A 190 -17.55 23.66 12.28
N LEU A 191 -17.15 23.58 13.55
CA LEU A 191 -15.81 23.17 13.94
C LEU A 191 -15.49 21.74 13.47
N LEU A 192 -16.38 20.79 13.69
CA LEU A 192 -16.20 19.39 13.24
C LEU A 192 -16.18 19.29 11.72
N LYS A 193 -17.07 19.98 11.03
CA LYS A 193 -17.11 20.04 9.57
C LYS A 193 -15.80 20.58 9.02
N LYS A 194 -15.35 21.72 9.56
CA LYS A 194 -14.10 22.36 9.11
C LYS A 194 -12.86 21.54 9.46
N ALA A 195 -12.87 20.85 10.60
CA ALA A 195 -11.81 19.94 10.99
C ALA A 195 -11.69 18.76 10.00
N ASN A 196 -12.79 18.18 9.55
CA ASN A 196 -12.81 17.14 8.52
C ASN A 196 -12.25 17.64 7.18
N GLU A 197 -12.57 18.88 6.78
CA GLU A 197 -12.07 19.46 5.53
C GLU A 197 -10.56 19.73 5.58
N ILE A 198 -10.06 20.35 6.65
CA ILE A 198 -8.68 20.84 6.75
C ILE A 198 -7.73 19.71 7.16
N ILE A 199 -8.11 18.89 8.14
CA ILE A 199 -7.20 17.94 8.78
C ILE A 199 -7.20 16.58 8.05
N LYS A 200 -8.24 16.29 7.25
CA LYS A 200 -8.39 15.03 6.48
C LYS A 200 -8.09 13.76 7.30
N LYS A 201 -8.31 13.80 8.60
CA LYS A 201 -8.30 12.62 9.45
C LYS A 201 -9.66 11.96 9.31
N GLY A 202 -9.69 10.65 9.03
CA GLY A 202 -10.93 9.88 8.89
C GLY A 202 -11.86 9.97 10.10
N GLN A 203 -13.00 9.28 10.05
CA GLN A 203 -14.08 9.32 11.05
C GLN A 203 -13.56 9.32 12.50
N GLY A 204 -14.04 10.28 13.30
CA GLY A 204 -13.76 10.37 14.74
C GLY A 204 -12.72 11.42 15.13
N ILE A 205 -12.84 12.66 14.62
CA ILE A 205 -11.99 13.76 15.07
C ILE A 205 -12.46 14.24 16.45
N ASP A 206 -11.62 14.02 17.47
CA ASP A 206 -11.77 14.67 18.77
C ASP A 206 -11.07 16.04 18.73
N LEU A 207 -11.85 17.11 18.87
CA LEU A 207 -11.36 18.49 18.84
C LEU A 207 -10.37 18.80 19.97
N HIS A 208 -10.46 18.12 21.11
CA HIS A 208 -9.59 18.31 22.26
C HIS A 208 -8.18 17.73 22.02
N LEU A 209 -8.10 16.63 21.24
CA LEU A 209 -6.84 15.94 20.92
C LEU A 209 -6.07 16.58 19.75
N LEU A 210 -6.58 17.66 19.17
CA LEU A 210 -5.92 18.39 18.11
C LEU A 210 -4.69 19.14 18.64
N ARG A 211 -3.64 19.21 17.84
CA ARG A 211 -2.45 20.01 18.15
C ARG A 211 -2.79 21.50 18.06
N ASN A 212 -2.13 22.33 18.84
CA ASN A 212 -2.36 23.79 18.86
C ASN A 212 -2.26 24.44 17.47
N GLN A 213 -1.40 23.94 16.59
CA GLN A 213 -1.31 24.38 15.20
C GLN A 213 -2.58 24.04 14.40
N GLU A 214 -3.12 22.82 14.54
CA GLU A 214 -4.36 22.38 13.90
C GLU A 214 -5.55 23.20 14.43
N LYS A 215 -5.61 23.44 15.76
CA LYS A 215 -6.61 24.31 16.39
C LYS A 215 -6.53 25.74 15.85
N THR A 216 -5.33 26.28 15.66
CA THR A 216 -5.12 27.63 15.09
C THR A 216 -5.67 27.73 13.66
N MET A 217 -5.42 26.71 12.82
CA MET A 217 -5.97 26.66 11.44
C MET A 217 -7.51 26.66 11.43
N LEU A 218 -8.13 25.94 12.37
CA LEU A 218 -9.60 25.93 12.52
C LEU A 218 -10.14 27.29 12.96
N VAL A 219 -9.47 27.94 13.94
CA VAL A 219 -9.84 29.28 14.38
C VAL A 219 -9.75 30.28 13.23
N ASP A 220 -8.64 30.29 12.47
CA ASP A 220 -8.47 31.20 11.33
C ASP A 220 -9.55 30.98 10.24
N ALA A 221 -9.95 29.72 9.99
CA ALA A 221 -10.95 29.38 9.00
C ALA A 221 -12.39 29.77 9.40
N LEU A 222 -12.69 29.88 10.71
CA LEU A 222 -14.04 30.19 11.22
C LEU A 222 -14.15 31.60 11.83
N ARG A 223 -13.04 32.36 11.84
CA ARG A 223 -12.98 33.70 12.49
C ARG A 223 -13.90 34.74 11.86
N GLU A 224 -14.29 34.58 10.61
CA GLU A 224 -15.24 35.47 9.95
C GLU A 224 -16.68 35.24 10.43
N THR A 225 -17.00 34.02 10.88
CA THR A 225 -18.35 33.62 11.30
C THR A 225 -18.56 33.72 12.81
N TYR A 226 -17.51 33.45 13.60
CA TYR A 226 -17.56 33.37 15.07
C TYR A 226 -16.52 34.28 15.75
N ALA A 227 -16.87 34.78 16.93
CA ALA A 227 -15.96 35.63 17.72
C ALA A 227 -14.75 34.82 18.22
N LEU A 228 -13.56 35.47 18.16
CA LEU A 228 -12.31 34.84 18.57
C LEU A 228 -12.32 34.23 19.98
N PRO A 229 -12.85 34.90 21.02
CA PRO A 229 -12.90 34.34 22.38
C PRO A 229 -13.73 33.05 22.45
N GLU A 230 -14.85 32.99 21.74
CA GLU A 230 -15.74 31.83 21.69
C GLU A 230 -15.06 30.60 21.08
N LEU A 231 -14.37 30.77 19.93
CA LEU A 231 -13.59 29.73 19.28
C LEU A 231 -12.44 29.23 20.16
N LEU A 232 -11.71 30.14 20.81
CA LEU A 232 -10.60 29.79 21.67
C LEU A 232 -11.05 28.98 22.89
N THR A 233 -12.16 29.38 23.51
CA THR A 233 -12.74 28.68 24.66
C THR A 233 -13.18 27.29 24.29
N LYS A 234 -13.91 27.14 23.16
CA LYS A 234 -14.42 25.85 22.70
C LYS A 234 -13.31 24.86 22.33
N LEU A 235 -12.21 25.35 21.76
CA LEU A 235 -11.05 24.51 21.40
C LEU A 235 -10.05 24.33 22.55
N GLY A 236 -10.24 25.00 23.70
CA GLY A 236 -9.28 24.99 24.80
C GLY A 236 -7.91 25.50 24.37
N LEU A 237 -7.85 26.59 23.56
CA LEU A 237 -6.61 27.17 23.05
C LEU A 237 -6.35 28.54 23.68
N ALA A 238 -5.23 28.68 24.39
CA ALA A 238 -4.85 29.97 24.94
C ALA A 238 -4.61 31.03 23.85
N ARG A 239 -5.03 32.27 24.10
CA ARG A 239 -4.89 33.40 23.15
C ARG A 239 -3.43 33.62 22.72
N SER A 240 -2.48 33.51 23.64
CA SER A 240 -1.04 33.59 23.34
C SER A 240 -0.58 32.48 22.40
N SER A 241 -1.03 31.24 22.64
CA SER A 241 -0.73 30.11 21.79
C SER A 241 -1.30 30.26 20.37
N TYR A 242 -2.52 30.80 20.26
CA TYR A 242 -3.13 31.12 18.98
C TYR A 242 -2.29 32.08 18.15
N PHE A 243 -1.94 33.25 18.71
CA PHE A 243 -1.15 34.23 17.98
C PHE A 243 0.27 33.74 17.67
N TYR A 244 0.89 32.99 18.58
CA TYR A 244 2.18 32.34 18.33
C TYR A 244 2.13 31.40 17.14
N HIS A 245 1.15 30.47 17.12
CA HIS A 245 1.03 29.52 16.03
C HIS A 245 0.58 30.19 14.73
N ARG A 246 -0.29 31.20 14.80
CA ARG A 246 -0.72 31.98 13.62
C ARG A 246 0.45 32.68 12.96
N ALA A 247 1.27 33.41 13.74
CA ALA A 247 2.48 34.04 13.22
C ALA A 247 3.42 33.02 12.58
N ARG A 248 3.54 31.84 13.20
CA ARG A 248 4.40 30.76 12.70
C ARG A 248 3.87 30.11 11.44
N LEU A 249 2.55 30.04 11.23
CA LEU A 249 1.93 29.55 9.99
C LEU A 249 2.13 30.52 8.81
N GLN A 250 2.24 31.82 9.10
CA GLN A 250 2.50 32.85 8.10
C GLN A 250 3.97 32.96 7.69
N LEU A 251 4.89 32.41 8.50
CA LEU A 251 6.30 32.36 8.12
C LEU A 251 6.51 31.43 6.94
N ALA A 252 7.30 31.89 5.97
CA ALA A 252 7.74 31.04 4.87
C ALA A 252 8.41 29.76 5.39
N ASP A 253 8.17 28.64 4.72
CA ASP A 253 8.80 27.38 5.13
C ASP A 253 10.33 27.49 4.99
N LYS A 254 11.02 27.48 6.12
CA LYS A 254 12.49 27.51 6.19
C LYS A 254 13.14 26.47 5.27
N TYR A 255 12.45 25.39 5.01
CA TYR A 255 12.96 24.25 4.23
C TYR A 255 12.33 24.14 2.84
N GLY A 256 11.57 25.15 2.37
CA GLY A 256 10.86 25.08 1.10
C GLY A 256 11.78 24.71 -0.07
N GLY A 257 12.88 25.43 -0.27
CA GLY A 257 13.87 25.10 -1.31
C GLY A 257 14.54 23.74 -1.09
N VAL A 258 14.82 23.39 0.16
CA VAL A 258 15.44 22.10 0.48
C VAL A 258 14.51 20.92 0.19
N ARG A 259 13.19 21.08 0.33
CA ARG A 259 12.21 20.04 0.00
C ARG A 259 12.24 19.69 -1.49
N SER A 260 12.28 20.71 -2.35
CA SER A 260 12.42 20.51 -3.80
C SER A 260 13.71 19.76 -4.13
N THR A 261 14.83 20.19 -3.57
CA THR A 261 16.13 19.52 -3.77
C THR A 261 16.12 18.07 -3.27
N ILE A 262 15.51 17.77 -2.10
CA ILE A 262 15.36 16.41 -1.60
C ILE A 262 14.54 15.55 -2.56
N THR A 263 13.45 16.10 -3.11
CA THR A 263 12.60 15.40 -4.07
C THR A 263 13.35 15.14 -5.37
N GLU A 264 14.07 16.12 -5.90
CA GLU A 264 14.90 15.96 -7.10
C GLU A 264 15.99 14.89 -6.90
N ILE A 265 16.74 14.93 -5.80
CA ILE A 265 17.75 13.92 -5.49
C ILE A 265 17.10 12.52 -5.38
N PHE A 266 15.93 12.42 -4.79
CA PHE A 266 15.22 11.14 -4.65
C PHE A 266 14.81 10.58 -6.02
N GLU A 267 14.24 11.41 -6.90
CA GLU A 267 13.81 11.01 -8.25
C GLU A 267 15.02 10.66 -9.14
N LEU A 268 16.05 11.50 -9.18
CA LEU A 268 17.26 11.29 -9.97
C LEU A 268 17.99 9.99 -9.58
N ASN A 269 17.85 9.54 -8.33
CA ASN A 269 18.46 8.32 -7.84
C ASN A 269 17.46 7.15 -7.76
N HIS A 270 16.58 7.03 -8.76
CA HIS A 270 15.67 5.90 -8.93
C HIS A 270 14.79 5.61 -7.70
N ARG A 271 14.45 6.61 -6.91
CA ARG A 271 13.66 6.49 -5.66
C ARG A 271 14.23 5.49 -4.64
N CYS A 272 15.52 5.16 -4.74
CA CYS A 272 16.16 4.17 -3.89
C CYS A 272 16.98 4.76 -2.73
N TYR A 273 17.11 6.09 -2.65
CA TYR A 273 17.86 6.74 -1.60
C TYR A 273 17.02 6.97 -0.34
N GLY A 274 17.41 6.32 0.77
CA GLY A 274 16.92 6.66 2.10
C GLY A 274 17.60 7.92 2.65
N TYR A 275 17.10 8.43 3.78
CA TYR A 275 17.51 9.72 4.37
C TYR A 275 19.03 9.91 4.52
N ARG A 276 19.80 8.85 4.82
CA ARG A 276 21.28 8.96 4.95
C ARG A 276 21.96 9.29 3.64
N ARG A 277 21.54 8.66 2.53
CA ARG A 277 22.08 8.97 1.20
C ARG A 277 21.62 10.33 0.70
N ILE A 278 20.37 10.70 0.97
CA ILE A 278 19.87 12.06 0.69
C ILE A 278 20.69 13.10 1.45
N GLN A 279 20.96 12.88 2.75
CA GLN A 279 21.79 13.78 3.55
C GLN A 279 23.21 13.91 2.97
N ALA A 280 23.81 12.79 2.59
CA ALA A 280 25.16 12.81 1.98
C ALA A 280 25.15 13.57 0.63
N SER A 281 24.09 13.41 -0.19
CA SER A 281 23.93 14.15 -1.44
C SER A 281 23.76 15.64 -1.21
N LEU A 282 22.96 16.03 -0.20
CA LEU A 282 22.80 17.45 0.19
C LEU A 282 24.13 18.04 0.68
N GLY A 283 24.93 17.27 1.44
CA GLY A 283 26.26 17.68 1.88
C GLY A 283 27.21 17.99 0.72
N LYS A 284 27.16 17.20 -0.37
CA LYS A 284 27.91 17.49 -1.61
C LYS A 284 27.48 18.82 -2.28
N GLN A 285 26.23 19.24 -2.08
CA GLN A 285 25.69 20.52 -2.55
C GLN A 285 25.85 21.66 -1.52
N GLN A 286 26.70 21.49 -0.51
CA GLN A 286 26.94 22.44 0.58
C GLN A 286 25.69 22.72 1.47
N VAL A 287 24.70 21.84 1.46
CA VAL A 287 23.49 21.92 2.30
C VAL A 287 23.62 20.96 3.48
N PHE A 288 23.99 21.51 4.65
CA PHE A 288 24.24 20.70 5.84
C PHE A 288 23.00 20.62 6.74
N LEU A 289 22.38 19.47 6.81
CA LEU A 289 21.23 19.17 7.66
C LEU A 289 21.49 17.92 8.49
N SER A 290 20.88 17.86 9.68
CA SER A 290 20.94 16.64 10.49
C SER A 290 20.08 15.52 9.89
N GLU A 291 20.45 14.26 10.12
CA GLU A 291 19.69 13.09 9.68
C GLU A 291 18.21 13.15 10.09
N LYS A 292 17.93 13.59 11.32
CA LYS A 292 16.55 13.72 11.86
C LYS A 292 15.71 14.73 11.06
N VAL A 293 16.32 15.83 10.60
CA VAL A 293 15.62 16.84 9.79
C VAL A 293 15.33 16.26 8.42
N VAL A 294 16.30 15.67 7.75
CA VAL A 294 16.12 15.06 6.42
C VAL A 294 15.05 13.95 6.47
N GLN A 295 15.11 13.05 7.47
CA GLN A 295 14.12 12.01 7.67
C GLN A 295 12.70 12.57 7.84
N ARG A 296 12.56 13.65 8.63
CA ARG A 296 11.28 14.34 8.83
C ARG A 296 10.75 14.94 7.53
N LEU A 297 11.61 15.63 6.76
CA LEU A 297 11.24 16.25 5.48
C LEU A 297 10.80 15.17 4.47
N MET A 298 11.57 14.10 4.29
CA MET A 298 11.20 12.98 3.44
C MET A 298 9.85 12.37 3.82
N LYS A 299 9.59 12.20 5.12
CA LYS A 299 8.29 11.70 5.61
C LYS A 299 7.14 12.66 5.29
N GLN A 300 7.36 13.97 5.39
CA GLN A 300 6.37 14.98 5.06
C GLN A 300 6.04 14.99 3.56
N GLU A 301 7.04 14.85 2.71
CA GLU A 301 6.90 14.73 1.25
C GLU A 301 6.49 13.32 0.79
N ARG A 302 6.25 12.37 1.72
CA ARG A 302 5.89 10.97 1.43
C ARG A 302 6.91 10.24 0.55
N LEU A 303 8.18 10.61 0.64
CA LEU A 303 9.27 9.97 -0.08
C LEU A 303 9.66 8.68 0.66
N ILE A 304 9.10 7.56 0.23
CA ILE A 304 9.28 6.26 0.85
C ILE A 304 10.02 5.35 -0.12
N VAL A 305 11.16 4.82 0.34
CA VAL A 305 11.87 3.76 -0.41
C VAL A 305 11.07 2.48 -0.34
N ALA A 306 10.64 1.95 -1.47
CA ALA A 306 9.86 0.73 -1.52
C ALA A 306 10.67 -0.47 -1.02
N LYS A 307 10.03 -1.32 -0.21
CA LYS A 307 10.61 -2.57 0.31
C LYS A 307 9.99 -3.75 -0.44
N VAL A 308 10.81 -4.48 -1.17
CA VAL A 308 10.39 -5.72 -1.83
C VAL A 308 10.61 -6.90 -0.88
N LYS A 309 9.61 -7.76 -0.73
CA LYS A 309 9.74 -9.00 0.06
C LYS A 309 10.67 -9.96 -0.66
N ARG A 310 11.67 -10.48 0.04
CA ARG A 310 12.59 -11.51 -0.49
C ARG A 310 11.81 -12.79 -0.78
N ARG A 311 11.95 -13.33 -2.00
CA ARG A 311 11.50 -14.69 -2.33
C ARG A 311 12.62 -15.67 -1.97
N ARG A 312 12.24 -16.82 -1.39
CA ARG A 312 13.18 -17.91 -1.14
C ARG A 312 13.27 -18.74 -2.42
N TYR A 313 14.47 -19.02 -2.88
CA TYR A 313 14.73 -19.92 -4.01
C TYR A 313 15.28 -21.23 -3.48
N SER A 314 15.00 -22.35 -4.17
CA SER A 314 15.63 -23.64 -3.89
C SER A 314 16.88 -23.82 -4.76
N SER A 315 17.90 -24.45 -4.23
CA SER A 315 19.14 -24.76 -4.94
C SER A 315 19.05 -26.08 -5.70
N TYR A 316 19.67 -26.15 -6.88
CA TYR A 316 19.77 -27.35 -7.71
C TYR A 316 20.85 -28.32 -7.16
N LEU A 317 20.55 -29.63 -7.13
CA LEU A 317 21.38 -30.66 -6.48
C LEU A 317 22.25 -31.48 -7.43
N GLY A 318 22.26 -31.24 -8.75
CA GLY A 318 22.97 -32.02 -9.74
C GLY A 318 24.41 -31.57 -9.97
N GLU A 319 25.42 -32.44 -9.73
CA GLU A 319 26.81 -32.15 -10.06
C GLU A 319 27.60 -33.43 -10.41
N ILE A 320 28.40 -33.36 -11.49
CA ILE A 320 29.08 -34.53 -12.10
C ILE A 320 30.60 -34.37 -12.14
N CYS A 321 31.20 -33.16 -11.90
CA CYS A 321 32.65 -32.95 -12.07
C CYS A 321 33.33 -32.31 -10.86
N PRO A 322 34.63 -32.56 -10.65
CA PRO A 322 35.42 -31.90 -9.60
C PRO A 322 35.50 -30.39 -9.85
N ALA A 323 35.29 -29.59 -8.80
CA ALA A 323 35.41 -28.13 -8.82
C ALA A 323 36.64 -27.72 -7.99
N PRO A 324 37.31 -26.59 -8.30
CA PRO A 324 38.37 -26.04 -7.49
C PRO A 324 37.92 -25.70 -6.08
N GLU A 325 38.84 -25.59 -5.17
CA GLU A 325 38.55 -25.23 -3.79
C GLU A 325 37.99 -23.80 -3.65
N ASN A 326 37.25 -23.58 -2.57
CA ASN A 326 36.77 -22.25 -2.19
C ASN A 326 37.91 -21.49 -1.49
N VAL A 327 38.71 -20.78 -2.28
CA VAL A 327 39.85 -19.99 -1.79
C VAL A 327 39.40 -18.79 -0.96
N ILE A 328 38.28 -18.16 -1.33
CA ILE A 328 37.75 -16.95 -0.65
C ILE A 328 37.19 -17.28 0.73
N ASN A 329 36.60 -18.47 0.91
CA ASN A 329 36.04 -18.94 2.17
C ASN A 329 35.13 -17.92 2.88
N ARG A 330 34.26 -17.25 2.12
CA ARG A 330 33.33 -16.20 2.55
C ARG A 330 33.95 -14.88 2.99
N ASP A 331 35.25 -14.73 2.84
CA ASP A 331 35.90 -13.43 3.05
C ASP A 331 35.81 -12.59 1.78
N PHE A 332 34.68 -11.85 1.67
CA PHE A 332 34.40 -10.93 0.56
C PHE A 332 34.96 -9.53 0.80
N ARG A 333 36.01 -9.40 1.61
CA ARG A 333 36.74 -8.15 1.80
C ARG A 333 38.05 -8.22 1.05
N ALA A 334 38.42 -7.16 0.37
CA ALA A 334 39.67 -6.97 -0.28
C ALA A 334 40.33 -5.68 0.26
N ALA A 335 41.65 -5.72 0.45
CA ALA A 335 42.39 -4.55 0.93
C ALA A 335 42.74 -3.59 -0.21
N VAL A 336 42.91 -4.11 -1.40
CA VAL A 336 43.25 -3.36 -2.62
C VAL A 336 42.33 -3.77 -3.77
N PRO A 337 42.18 -2.93 -4.79
CA PRO A 337 41.46 -3.31 -6.01
C PRO A 337 42.11 -4.54 -6.68
N ASN A 338 41.30 -5.30 -7.39
CA ASN A 338 41.72 -6.45 -8.17
C ASN A 338 42.33 -7.60 -7.33
N GLU A 339 42.06 -7.65 -6.03
CA GLU A 339 42.46 -8.78 -5.19
C GLU A 339 41.48 -9.96 -5.36
N LYS A 340 40.20 -9.69 -5.29
CA LYS A 340 39.12 -10.69 -5.33
C LYS A 340 37.95 -10.19 -6.21
N TRP A 341 37.61 -10.95 -7.22
CA TRP A 341 36.49 -10.71 -8.10
C TRP A 341 35.42 -11.75 -7.91
N LEU A 342 34.16 -11.32 -7.98
CA LEU A 342 32.99 -12.20 -7.89
C LEU A 342 32.21 -12.12 -9.20
N THR A 343 31.73 -13.28 -9.65
CA THR A 343 30.84 -13.35 -10.81
C THR A 343 29.74 -14.37 -10.60
N ASP A 344 28.61 -14.11 -11.23
CA ASP A 344 27.44 -15.00 -11.28
C ASP A 344 26.52 -14.51 -12.41
N ILE A 345 25.55 -15.33 -12.80
CA ILE A 345 24.56 -14.96 -13.81
C ILE A 345 23.22 -14.72 -13.15
N THR A 346 22.55 -13.62 -13.49
CA THR A 346 21.19 -13.39 -13.07
C THR A 346 20.25 -13.22 -14.25
N GLU A 347 19.04 -13.78 -14.13
CA GLU A 347 17.96 -13.70 -15.12
C GLU A 347 16.98 -12.61 -14.75
N PHE A 348 16.52 -11.89 -15.76
CA PHE A 348 15.36 -11.00 -15.74
C PHE A 348 14.31 -11.51 -16.70
N HIS A 349 13.08 -11.55 -16.24
CA HIS A 349 11.93 -11.94 -17.05
C HIS A 349 11.02 -10.73 -17.24
N ILE A 350 10.96 -10.22 -18.47
CA ILE A 350 10.04 -9.16 -18.89
C ILE A 350 9.02 -9.75 -19.88
N PRO A 351 7.88 -9.10 -20.13
CA PRO A 351 6.90 -9.61 -21.10
C PRO A 351 7.47 -9.87 -22.50
N ALA A 352 8.46 -9.07 -22.93
CA ALA A 352 9.13 -9.23 -24.22
C ALA A 352 10.09 -10.44 -24.28
N GLY A 353 10.48 -11.03 -23.14
CA GLY A 353 11.40 -12.17 -23.11
C GLY A 353 12.29 -12.23 -21.88
N LYS A 354 13.34 -13.04 -21.97
CA LYS A 354 14.35 -13.21 -20.92
C LYS A 354 15.61 -12.47 -21.27
N VAL A 355 16.21 -11.83 -20.29
CA VAL A 355 17.53 -11.16 -20.40
C VAL A 355 18.40 -11.64 -19.26
N TYR A 356 19.67 -11.90 -19.57
CA TYR A 356 20.67 -12.39 -18.65
C TYR A 356 21.78 -11.37 -18.48
N LEU A 357 22.23 -11.19 -17.25
CA LEU A 357 23.35 -10.32 -16.90
C LEU A 357 24.45 -11.18 -16.24
N SER A 358 25.66 -11.06 -16.74
CA SER A 358 26.87 -11.60 -16.11
C SER A 358 27.80 -10.44 -15.77
N PRO A 359 27.93 -10.03 -14.52
CA PRO A 359 28.86 -8.99 -14.06
C PRO A 359 30.13 -9.60 -13.45
N MET A 360 31.22 -8.85 -13.50
CA MET A 360 32.41 -9.05 -12.68
C MET A 360 32.47 -7.95 -11.63
N ILE A 361 32.50 -8.33 -10.35
CA ILE A 361 32.39 -7.39 -9.21
C ILE A 361 33.65 -7.45 -8.39
N ASP A 362 34.32 -6.32 -8.17
CA ASP A 362 35.45 -6.21 -7.27
C ASP A 362 35.01 -6.19 -5.80
N CYS A 363 35.58 -7.04 -4.98
CA CYS A 363 35.34 -7.11 -3.54
C CYS A 363 35.85 -5.88 -2.77
N PHE A 364 36.81 -5.11 -3.31
CA PHE A 364 37.39 -3.95 -2.66
C PHE A 364 36.33 -2.88 -2.34
N ASP A 365 35.59 -2.47 -3.33
CA ASP A 365 34.58 -1.43 -3.22
C ASP A 365 33.20 -1.84 -3.75
N GLY A 366 33.14 -3.03 -4.36
CA GLY A 366 31.97 -3.58 -5.03
C GLY A 366 31.64 -2.84 -6.32
N MET A 367 32.63 -2.32 -7.03
CA MET A 367 32.51 -1.81 -8.38
C MET A 367 32.26 -2.97 -9.35
N VAL A 368 31.40 -2.77 -10.32
CA VAL A 368 31.22 -3.70 -11.43
C VAL A 368 32.27 -3.36 -12.49
N ILE A 369 33.34 -4.15 -12.56
CA ILE A 369 34.50 -3.92 -13.42
C ILE A 369 34.11 -4.09 -14.89
N SER A 370 33.43 -5.19 -15.18
CA SER A 370 32.91 -5.53 -16.50
C SER A 370 31.56 -6.21 -16.38
N TRP A 371 30.79 -6.16 -17.45
CA TRP A 371 29.51 -6.85 -17.54
C TRP A 371 29.16 -7.20 -18.97
N SER A 372 28.39 -8.24 -19.13
CA SER A 372 27.79 -8.63 -20.41
C SER A 372 26.31 -8.88 -20.21
N ILE A 373 25.50 -8.42 -21.17
CA ILE A 373 24.04 -8.55 -21.17
C ILE A 373 23.65 -9.28 -22.46
N GLY A 374 22.83 -10.32 -22.33
CA GLY A 374 22.41 -11.15 -23.47
C GLY A 374 21.05 -11.79 -23.29
N MET A 375 20.56 -12.40 -24.35
CA MET A 375 19.26 -13.10 -24.36
C MET A 375 19.41 -14.59 -23.98
N SER A 376 20.62 -15.10 -23.88
CA SER A 376 20.92 -16.50 -23.56
C SER A 376 22.05 -16.56 -22.52
N PRO A 377 21.96 -17.47 -21.54
CA PRO A 377 23.06 -17.72 -20.60
C PRO A 377 24.06 -18.69 -21.23
N ASP A 378 24.79 -18.24 -22.25
CA ASP A 378 25.72 -19.05 -23.02
C ASP A 378 27.19 -18.76 -22.70
N ALA A 379 28.11 -19.51 -23.32
CA ALA A 379 29.55 -19.33 -23.14
C ALA A 379 30.01 -17.94 -23.60
N LYS A 380 29.36 -17.36 -24.63
CA LYS A 380 29.69 -16.03 -25.13
C LYS A 380 29.45 -14.96 -24.07
N LEU A 381 28.30 -15.05 -23.36
CA LEU A 381 27.95 -14.09 -22.31
C LEU A 381 29.03 -13.99 -21.23
N VAL A 382 29.47 -15.13 -20.68
CA VAL A 382 30.46 -15.13 -19.59
C VAL A 382 31.86 -14.84 -20.08
N ASN A 383 32.22 -15.33 -21.28
CA ASN A 383 33.58 -15.14 -21.84
C ASN A 383 33.79 -13.67 -22.25
N THR A 384 32.84 -13.03 -22.88
CA THR A 384 32.92 -11.59 -23.23
C THR A 384 33.09 -10.72 -21.98
N MET A 385 32.36 -11.02 -20.92
CA MET A 385 32.50 -10.32 -19.64
C MET A 385 33.88 -10.53 -19.03
N LEU A 386 34.41 -11.79 -19.07
CA LEU A 386 35.72 -12.11 -18.53
C LEU A 386 36.82 -11.45 -19.36
N ASP A 387 36.73 -11.46 -20.70
CA ASP A 387 37.72 -10.81 -21.57
C ASP A 387 37.84 -9.30 -21.24
N ALA A 388 36.70 -8.61 -21.11
CA ALA A 388 36.68 -7.23 -20.70
C ALA A 388 37.23 -7.00 -19.26
N ALA A 389 37.01 -7.94 -18.33
CA ALA A 389 37.61 -7.84 -16.99
C ALA A 389 39.15 -8.02 -17.04
N ILE A 390 39.63 -8.95 -17.84
CA ILE A 390 41.07 -9.21 -18.00
C ILE A 390 41.78 -7.98 -18.59
N GLU A 391 41.15 -7.28 -19.53
CA GLU A 391 41.71 -6.06 -20.13
C GLU A 391 42.04 -5.00 -19.06
N THR A 392 41.28 -4.93 -17.97
CA THR A 392 41.52 -3.94 -16.89
C THR A 392 42.81 -4.23 -16.09
N VAL A 393 43.32 -5.47 -16.10
CA VAL A 393 44.50 -5.88 -15.34
C VAL A 393 45.67 -6.33 -16.21
N VAL A 394 45.54 -6.28 -17.53
CA VAL A 394 46.54 -6.72 -18.49
C VAL A 394 47.88 -6.01 -18.30
N ASN A 395 47.85 -4.72 -18.00
CA ASN A 395 49.00 -3.87 -17.81
C ASN A 395 49.48 -3.78 -16.35
N SER A 396 48.87 -4.53 -15.43
CA SER A 396 49.24 -4.59 -14.02
C SER A 396 49.82 -5.95 -13.66
N ASN A 397 50.46 -6.01 -12.51
CA ASN A 397 50.90 -7.29 -11.94
C ASN A 397 49.82 -8.01 -11.12
N ASP A 398 48.60 -7.49 -11.17
CA ASP A 398 47.47 -8.04 -10.40
C ASP A 398 47.10 -9.44 -10.91
N ARG A 399 46.78 -10.30 -9.98
CA ARG A 399 46.34 -11.69 -10.25
C ARG A 399 45.09 -11.98 -9.41
N PRO A 400 43.94 -11.39 -9.81
CA PRO A 400 42.71 -11.53 -9.06
C PRO A 400 42.26 -12.97 -8.83
N ILE A 401 41.72 -13.22 -7.65
CA ILE A 401 41.00 -14.46 -7.37
C ILE A 401 39.60 -14.30 -7.95
N VAL A 402 39.27 -15.04 -8.99
CA VAL A 402 37.92 -15.04 -9.61
C VAL A 402 37.08 -16.11 -8.97
N HIS A 403 36.09 -15.69 -8.21
CA HIS A 403 35.16 -16.58 -7.52
C HIS A 403 33.81 -16.62 -8.22
N SER A 404 33.31 -17.81 -8.48
CA SER A 404 31.98 -18.06 -9.07
C SER A 404 31.23 -19.13 -8.29
N ASP A 405 29.95 -19.25 -8.60
CA ASP A 405 29.21 -20.45 -8.25
C ASP A 405 29.70 -21.68 -9.06
N ARG A 406 29.06 -22.83 -8.86
CA ARG A 406 29.40 -24.08 -9.61
C ARG A 406 28.61 -24.19 -10.92
N GLY A 407 28.13 -23.11 -11.49
CA GLY A 407 27.44 -23.10 -12.76
C GLY A 407 28.26 -23.71 -13.89
N ALA A 408 27.63 -24.41 -14.81
CA ALA A 408 28.28 -25.07 -15.95
C ALA A 408 29.13 -24.07 -16.77
N HIS A 409 28.69 -22.84 -16.85
CA HIS A 409 29.33 -21.76 -17.63
C HIS A 409 30.77 -21.49 -17.19
N TYR A 410 31.07 -21.57 -15.89
CA TYR A 410 32.39 -21.33 -15.31
C TYR A 410 33.29 -22.57 -15.33
N ARG A 411 32.88 -23.63 -16.02
CA ARG A 411 33.59 -24.91 -16.17
C ARG A 411 33.83 -25.24 -17.64
N TRP A 412 33.33 -24.44 -18.56
CA TRP A 412 33.57 -24.63 -19.98
C TRP A 412 35.03 -24.38 -20.38
N PRO A 413 35.53 -25.08 -21.40
CA PRO A 413 36.94 -24.97 -21.82
C PRO A 413 37.35 -23.53 -22.13
N GLY A 414 36.47 -22.74 -22.82
CA GLY A 414 36.75 -21.35 -23.16
C GLY A 414 36.91 -20.42 -21.97
N TRP A 415 36.17 -20.67 -20.87
CA TRP A 415 36.36 -19.96 -19.60
C TRP A 415 37.70 -20.37 -18.93
N LEU A 416 37.98 -21.68 -18.88
CA LEU A 416 39.18 -22.21 -18.23
C LEU A 416 40.47 -21.75 -18.93
N SER A 417 40.50 -21.74 -20.27
CA SER A 417 41.59 -21.20 -21.06
C SER A 417 41.90 -19.74 -20.69
N ARG A 418 40.88 -18.86 -20.73
CA ARG A 418 41.05 -17.46 -20.40
C ARG A 418 41.59 -17.19 -19.00
N ILE A 419 41.06 -17.91 -18.00
CA ILE A 419 41.54 -17.83 -16.62
C ILE A 419 43.02 -18.24 -16.54
N SER A 420 43.40 -19.33 -17.23
CA SER A 420 44.76 -19.85 -17.28
C SER A 420 45.72 -18.90 -18.01
N ASP A 421 45.32 -18.42 -19.19
CA ASP A 421 46.16 -17.57 -20.05
C ASP A 421 46.42 -16.20 -19.37
N ALA A 422 45.42 -15.66 -18.67
CA ALA A 422 45.56 -14.44 -17.86
C ALA A 422 46.21 -14.71 -16.48
N LYS A 423 46.55 -15.94 -16.15
CA LYS A 423 47.15 -16.37 -14.85
C LYS A 423 46.30 -15.96 -13.64
N LEU A 424 44.97 -15.92 -13.79
CA LEU A 424 44.07 -15.62 -12.71
C LEU A 424 43.87 -16.83 -11.78
N ILE A 425 43.56 -16.57 -10.52
CA ILE A 425 43.33 -17.61 -9.53
C ILE A 425 41.84 -17.98 -9.51
N ARG A 426 41.53 -19.24 -9.75
CA ARG A 426 40.14 -19.70 -9.78
C ARG A 426 39.69 -20.16 -8.40
N SER A 427 38.50 -19.74 -8.01
CA SER A 427 37.82 -20.14 -6.78
C SER A 427 36.35 -20.44 -7.07
N MET A 428 35.76 -21.43 -6.41
CA MET A 428 34.35 -21.78 -6.58
C MET A 428 33.65 -22.03 -5.23
N SER A 429 32.38 -21.67 -5.16
CA SER A 429 31.53 -21.97 -4.02
C SER A 429 31.49 -23.48 -3.73
N ARG A 430 31.32 -23.86 -2.46
CA ARG A 430 31.08 -25.26 -2.08
C ARG A 430 29.72 -25.72 -2.59
N LYS A 431 29.59 -27.05 -2.79
CA LYS A 431 28.34 -27.64 -3.27
C LYS A 431 27.17 -27.30 -2.32
N ALA A 432 26.05 -26.82 -2.89
CA ALA A 432 24.84 -26.46 -2.17
C ALA A 432 25.08 -25.43 -1.03
N CYS A 433 26.08 -24.56 -1.15
CA CYS A 433 26.46 -23.60 -0.13
C CYS A 433 26.21 -22.15 -0.65
N SER A 434 24.95 -21.71 -0.67
CA SER A 434 24.53 -20.38 -1.09
C SER A 434 25.29 -19.22 -0.38
N PRO A 435 25.64 -19.31 0.92
CA PRO A 435 26.44 -18.27 1.57
C PRO A 435 27.81 -18.01 0.94
N ASP A 436 28.37 -18.96 0.19
CA ASP A 436 29.67 -18.82 -0.44
C ASP A 436 29.68 -17.84 -1.63
N ASN A 437 28.48 -17.43 -2.16
CA ASN A 437 28.33 -16.39 -3.18
C ASN A 437 27.44 -15.22 -2.69
N ALA A 438 27.29 -15.07 -1.38
CA ALA A 438 26.34 -14.10 -0.79
C ALA A 438 26.58 -12.63 -1.19
N ALA A 439 27.80 -12.24 -1.50
CA ALA A 439 28.13 -10.88 -1.89
C ALA A 439 27.58 -10.57 -3.30
N CYS A 440 27.71 -11.50 -4.25
CA CYS A 440 27.13 -11.39 -5.58
C CYS A 440 25.59 -11.41 -5.55
N GLU A 441 25.00 -12.34 -4.79
CA GLU A 441 23.54 -12.38 -4.53
C GLU A 441 23.04 -11.06 -3.91
N GLY A 442 23.85 -10.48 -3.01
CA GLY A 442 23.55 -9.16 -2.41
C GLY A 442 23.57 -8.01 -3.41
N PHE A 443 24.44 -8.05 -4.42
CA PHE A 443 24.44 -7.12 -5.54
C PHE A 443 23.18 -7.31 -6.39
N PHE A 444 22.87 -8.52 -6.81
CA PHE A 444 21.66 -8.81 -7.59
C PHE A 444 20.37 -8.43 -6.87
N GLY A 445 20.29 -8.69 -5.57
CA GLY A 445 19.15 -8.30 -4.76
C GLY A 445 18.94 -6.79 -4.75
N ARG A 446 20.01 -6.00 -4.68
CA ARG A 446 19.96 -4.54 -4.77
C ARG A 446 19.54 -4.07 -6.16
N LEU A 447 20.22 -4.58 -7.20
CA LEU A 447 19.93 -4.25 -8.60
C LEU A 447 18.45 -4.53 -8.93
N LYS A 448 17.96 -5.72 -8.62
CA LYS A 448 16.56 -6.08 -8.85
C LYS A 448 15.58 -5.21 -8.06
N THR A 449 15.91 -4.85 -6.83
CA THR A 449 15.06 -3.99 -6.01
C THR A 449 15.05 -2.55 -6.49
N GLU A 450 16.19 -2.00 -6.88
CA GLU A 450 16.35 -0.58 -7.22
C GLU A 450 15.95 -0.29 -8.67
N MET A 451 16.11 -1.26 -9.59
CA MET A 451 15.89 -1.06 -11.01
C MET A 451 14.71 -1.88 -11.57
N PHE A 452 14.56 -3.14 -11.16
CA PHE A 452 13.67 -4.08 -11.83
C PHE A 452 12.26 -4.12 -11.23
N TYR A 453 12.12 -4.41 -9.91
CA TYR A 453 10.82 -4.70 -9.29
C TYR A 453 9.90 -3.49 -9.12
N LEU A 454 10.42 -2.28 -9.20
CA LEU A 454 9.66 -1.04 -8.99
C LEU A 454 9.20 -0.38 -10.29
N ARG A 455 9.48 -1.00 -11.43
CA ARG A 455 9.12 -0.49 -12.75
C ARG A 455 8.20 -1.46 -13.48
N GLU A 456 7.33 -0.90 -14.29
CA GLU A 456 6.50 -1.67 -15.20
C GLU A 456 7.24 -1.84 -16.53
N TRP A 457 7.33 -3.08 -17.02
CA TRP A 457 8.06 -3.44 -18.23
C TRP A 457 7.15 -3.91 -19.37
N GLN A 458 5.82 -3.68 -19.27
CA GLN A 458 4.84 -4.20 -20.23
C GLN A 458 5.03 -3.70 -21.67
N ALA A 459 5.44 -2.42 -21.84
CA ALA A 459 5.64 -1.82 -23.14
C ALA A 459 7.13 -1.70 -23.54
N THR A 460 8.03 -2.43 -22.86
CA THR A 460 9.48 -2.29 -23.04
C THR A 460 10.00 -3.42 -23.93
N THR A 461 10.76 -3.07 -24.98
CA THR A 461 11.47 -4.04 -25.83
C THR A 461 12.69 -4.61 -25.10
N ILE A 462 13.24 -5.72 -25.61
CA ILE A 462 14.45 -6.34 -25.05
C ILE A 462 15.63 -5.35 -25.10
N GLU A 463 15.79 -4.65 -26.20
CA GLU A 463 16.86 -3.66 -26.42
C GLU A 463 16.77 -2.49 -25.44
N GLN A 464 15.57 -1.96 -25.24
CA GLN A 464 15.32 -0.90 -24.27
C GLN A 464 15.62 -1.37 -22.84
N PHE A 465 15.28 -2.61 -22.51
CA PHE A 465 15.59 -3.18 -21.20
C PHE A 465 17.11 -3.36 -21.02
N ILE A 466 17.82 -3.84 -22.05
CA ILE A 466 19.30 -3.96 -22.04
C ILE A 466 19.94 -2.58 -21.80
N GLN A 467 19.48 -1.53 -22.52
CA GLN A 467 19.96 -0.17 -22.33
C GLN A 467 19.70 0.36 -20.92
N ALA A 468 18.50 0.10 -20.37
CA ALA A 468 18.17 0.49 -19.01
C ALA A 468 19.02 -0.21 -17.96
N LEU A 469 19.36 -1.49 -18.18
CA LEU A 469 20.22 -2.28 -17.31
C LEU A 469 21.68 -1.81 -17.37
N ASP A 470 22.20 -1.54 -18.58
CA ASP A 470 23.54 -0.96 -18.79
C ASP A 470 23.64 0.42 -18.11
N SER A 471 22.68 1.29 -18.35
CA SER A 471 22.62 2.62 -17.72
C SER A 471 22.57 2.56 -16.19
N TYR A 472 21.84 1.56 -15.62
CA TYR A 472 21.83 1.36 -14.18
C TYR A 472 23.20 0.95 -13.64
N ILE A 473 23.93 0.04 -14.32
CA ILE A 473 25.24 -0.41 -13.87
C ILE A 473 26.25 0.75 -13.91
N ARG A 474 26.23 1.59 -14.97
CA ARG A 474 27.05 2.81 -15.05
C ARG A 474 26.71 3.77 -13.91
N TRP A 475 25.43 4.07 -13.72
CA TRP A 475 25.00 4.89 -12.58
C TRP A 475 25.43 4.28 -11.22
N TYR A 476 25.37 2.95 -11.07
CA TYR A 476 25.80 2.26 -9.86
C TYR A 476 27.29 2.49 -9.58
N ASN A 477 28.12 2.42 -10.58
CA ASN A 477 29.58 2.64 -10.46
C ASN A 477 29.92 4.12 -10.22
N GLU A 478 29.32 5.01 -11.01
CA GLU A 478 29.69 6.42 -11.06
C GLU A 478 29.01 7.30 -10.02
N LYS A 479 27.76 7.03 -9.69
CA LYS A 479 26.92 7.97 -8.92
C LYS A 479 26.31 7.36 -7.65
N ARG A 480 26.12 6.04 -7.60
CA ARG A 480 25.42 5.42 -6.49
C ARG A 480 26.22 5.48 -5.19
N ILE A 481 25.75 6.29 -4.25
CA ILE A 481 26.40 6.46 -2.94
C ILE A 481 26.33 5.16 -2.11
N LYS A 482 27.50 4.73 -1.62
CA LYS A 482 27.69 3.67 -0.63
C LYS A 482 28.16 4.28 0.68
N ILE A 483 27.41 4.06 1.75
CA ILE A 483 27.76 4.60 3.08
C ILE A 483 29.08 3.96 3.58
N SER A 484 29.33 2.69 3.24
CA SER A 484 30.57 1.97 3.57
C SER A 484 31.82 2.56 2.93
N LEU A 485 31.68 3.33 1.86
CA LEU A 485 32.78 4.00 1.15
C LEU A 485 32.87 5.50 1.52
N GLY A 486 32.45 5.86 2.73
CA GLY A 486 32.46 7.26 3.16
C GLY A 486 31.46 8.14 2.38
N SER A 487 30.30 7.57 2.02
CA SER A 487 29.26 8.25 1.24
C SER A 487 29.69 8.67 -0.18
N ARG A 488 30.52 7.86 -0.81
CA ARG A 488 30.99 8.01 -2.19
C ARG A 488 30.44 6.88 -3.06
N SER A 489 30.45 7.08 -4.37
CA SER A 489 30.27 5.99 -5.32
C SER A 489 31.56 5.13 -5.39
N PRO A 490 31.52 3.93 -5.98
CA PRO A 490 32.74 3.12 -6.18
C PRO A 490 33.82 3.90 -6.96
N LEU A 491 33.44 4.58 -8.03
CA LEU A 491 34.37 5.39 -8.84
C LEU A 491 34.96 6.56 -8.02
N GLU A 492 34.11 7.38 -7.40
CA GLU A 492 34.54 8.49 -6.53
C GLU A 492 35.47 8.02 -5.40
N TYR A 493 35.23 6.79 -4.89
CA TYR A 493 36.08 6.22 -3.84
C TYR A 493 37.48 5.87 -4.38
N ARG A 494 37.59 5.22 -5.55
CA ARG A 494 38.86 4.96 -6.21
C ARG A 494 39.61 6.25 -6.54
N GLU A 495 38.97 7.21 -7.14
CA GLU A 495 39.56 8.54 -7.43
C GLU A 495 40.11 9.21 -6.16
N SER A 496 39.39 9.14 -5.03
CA SER A 496 39.83 9.71 -3.76
C SER A 496 41.06 9.03 -3.16
N LEU A 497 41.36 7.81 -3.61
CA LEU A 497 42.57 7.07 -3.23
C LEU A 497 43.72 7.23 -4.27
N GLY A 498 43.52 8.03 -5.30
CA GLY A 498 44.47 8.20 -6.39
C GLY A 498 44.60 6.99 -7.32
N LEU A 499 43.61 6.09 -7.29
CA LEU A 499 43.56 4.91 -8.16
C LEU A 499 42.91 5.30 -9.48
N THR A 500 43.63 5.17 -10.57
CA THR A 500 43.12 5.30 -11.94
C THR A 500 42.21 4.11 -12.24
N THR A 501 41.04 4.37 -12.81
CA THR A 501 40.08 3.34 -13.28
C THR A 501 40.33 3.05 -14.76
#